data_2b73b26f6e3b74d02c58f45dffd8550d
#
_entry.id   2b73b26f6e3b74d02c58f45dffd8550d
#
_cell.length_a   1.000
_cell.length_b   1.000
_cell.length_c   1.000
_cell.angle_alpha   90.00
_cell.angle_beta   90.00
_cell.angle_gamma   90.00
#
_symmetry.space_group_name_H-M   'P 1'
#
loop_
_entity.id
_entity.type
_entity.pdbx_description
1 polymer ?
#
loop_
_entity_poly.entity_id
_entity_poly.type
_entity_poly.pdbx_seq_one_letter_code
_entity_poly.pdbx_strand_id
1 'polypeptide(L)'
;MKQKNINKMRIISEKCVIIDKKKLSHNFNEIKKRIGISKIIPVIKGDAYGHGITECFKTLYRCGSRDFYVARLEDAIKLKKQNLKNINVFLLSGTTSKETCDQLSKYQINPIINNLSQLEIINQHPKAIQYILHFDTGMNRLGFKYSEISRIKSLTKTNLIKFIMTHLSSADEKNMIECKYQLNQIKKINSYFKKPLSIANSSGIFLGKSFHQNYVRPGKSLYGINPFFKKSFGLKGVMSIFAPILQTATIAKGQTVGYGKSYKAKKTTKVATIDFGYSDGYLRSGRNKVKVFIDGNACDVIGRISMDLITIDVSNIEDKDLYLGKAVEILGDNQSCEDLAIQTGTNEHEILISLGMNSKKVYI
;
A
#
# COMPACT_ATOMS: atom_id res chain seq x y z
N MET A 1 -17.97 -22.88 0.30
CA MET A 1 -16.85 -22.61 -0.64
C MET A 1 -15.53 -22.21 0.04
N LYS A 2 -15.55 -21.48 1.17
CA LYS A 2 -14.31 -21.09 1.92
C LYS A 2 -13.52 -22.29 2.44
N GLN A 3 -14.18 -23.34 2.94
CA GLN A 3 -13.53 -24.54 3.49
C GLN A 3 -12.80 -25.37 2.43
N LYS A 4 -13.30 -25.43 1.19
CA LYS A 4 -12.64 -26.17 0.10
C LYS A 4 -11.35 -25.53 -0.41
N ASN A 5 -11.22 -24.21 -0.36
CA ASN A 5 -9.98 -23.52 -0.77
C ASN A 5 -8.89 -23.58 0.31
N ILE A 6 -9.30 -23.56 1.59
CA ILE A 6 -8.36 -23.72 2.73
C ILE A 6 -7.77 -25.13 2.74
N ASN A 7 -8.57 -26.16 2.43
CA ASN A 7 -8.10 -27.55 2.36
C ASN A 7 -7.14 -27.81 1.17
N LYS A 8 -7.21 -27.03 0.06
CA LYS A 8 -6.24 -27.07 -1.03
C LYS A 8 -4.89 -26.42 -0.69
N MET A 9 -4.83 -25.59 0.34
CA MET A 9 -3.62 -24.89 0.80
C MET A 9 -2.86 -25.61 1.91
N ARG A 10 -3.27 -26.82 2.29
CA ARG A 10 -2.55 -27.59 3.33
C ARG A 10 -1.17 -28.07 2.88
N ILE A 11 -1.00 -28.28 1.57
CA ILE A 11 0.30 -28.64 0.96
C ILE A 11 0.57 -27.63 -0.16
N ILE A 12 1.69 -26.94 -0.09
CA ILE A 12 2.16 -26.05 -1.15
C ILE A 12 3.57 -26.46 -1.56
N SER A 13 3.82 -26.51 -2.86
CA SER A 13 5.15 -26.86 -3.41
C SER A 13 6.09 -25.65 -3.47
N GLU A 14 5.52 -24.45 -3.51
CA GLU A 14 6.25 -23.19 -3.65
C GLU A 14 5.61 -22.12 -2.78
N LYS A 15 6.43 -21.17 -2.31
CA LYS A 15 5.92 -19.94 -1.66
C LYS A 15 5.00 -19.16 -2.59
N CYS A 16 3.94 -18.61 -2.05
CA CYS A 16 2.97 -17.86 -2.83
C CYS A 16 2.40 -16.64 -2.12
N VAL A 17 2.18 -15.58 -2.88
CA VAL A 17 1.43 -14.39 -2.49
C VAL A 17 0.04 -14.45 -3.12
N ILE A 18 -0.98 -14.52 -2.30
CA ILE A 18 -2.37 -14.59 -2.73
C ILE A 18 -3.00 -13.21 -2.61
N ILE A 19 -3.58 -12.72 -3.70
CA ILE A 19 -4.30 -11.44 -3.75
C ILE A 19 -5.79 -11.71 -3.96
N ASP A 20 -6.59 -11.41 -2.94
CA ASP A 20 -8.06 -11.58 -2.98
C ASP A 20 -8.72 -10.32 -3.56
N LYS A 21 -9.11 -10.40 -4.83
CA LYS A 21 -9.80 -9.31 -5.54
C LYS A 21 -11.19 -8.99 -4.97
N LYS A 22 -11.83 -9.96 -4.33
CA LYS A 22 -13.14 -9.73 -3.68
C LYS A 22 -12.97 -8.91 -2.41
N LYS A 23 -11.90 -9.15 -1.63
CA LYS A 23 -11.56 -8.33 -0.46
C LYS A 23 -11.19 -6.89 -0.89
N LEU A 24 -10.47 -6.71 -2.01
CA LEU A 24 -10.19 -5.39 -2.57
C LEU A 24 -11.47 -4.65 -2.97
N SER A 25 -12.37 -5.33 -3.68
CA SER A 25 -13.69 -4.78 -4.06
C SER A 25 -14.55 -4.45 -2.84
N HIS A 26 -14.54 -5.30 -1.81
CA HIS A 26 -15.21 -5.06 -0.55
C HIS A 26 -14.71 -3.77 0.11
N ASN A 27 -13.39 -3.60 0.24
CA ASN A 27 -12.79 -2.40 0.84
C ASN A 27 -13.14 -1.13 0.07
N PHE A 28 -13.12 -1.18 -1.26
CA PHE A 28 -13.55 -0.06 -2.08
C PHE A 28 -15.02 0.32 -1.79
N ASN A 29 -15.91 -0.65 -1.69
CA ASN A 29 -17.32 -0.42 -1.41
C ASN A 29 -17.56 0.10 0.02
N GLU A 30 -16.81 -0.39 1.01
CA GLU A 30 -16.86 0.15 2.39
C GLU A 30 -16.43 1.61 2.45
N ILE A 31 -15.40 2.00 1.69
CA ILE A 31 -14.99 3.40 1.56
C ILE A 31 -16.08 4.21 0.85
N LYS A 32 -16.66 3.67 -0.24
CA LYS A 32 -17.72 4.34 -1.02
C LYS A 32 -18.96 4.67 -0.17
N LYS A 33 -19.37 3.77 0.72
CA LYS A 33 -20.50 4.01 1.64
C LYS A 33 -20.28 5.20 2.58
N ARG A 34 -19.02 5.56 2.90
CA ARG A 34 -18.67 6.59 3.89
C ARG A 34 -18.61 7.99 3.31
N ILE A 35 -18.30 8.12 2.02
CA ILE A 35 -17.91 9.40 1.43
C ILE A 35 -19.07 10.19 0.78
N GLY A 36 -20.28 9.65 0.78
CA GLY A 36 -21.45 10.31 0.18
C GLY A 36 -21.28 10.53 -1.31
N ILE A 37 -21.39 11.79 -1.75
CA ILE A 37 -21.30 12.20 -3.15
C ILE A 37 -19.87 12.38 -3.66
N SER A 38 -18.88 12.34 -2.75
CA SER A 38 -17.46 12.47 -3.14
C SER A 38 -17.02 11.29 -4.02
N LYS A 39 -16.04 11.54 -4.88
CA LYS A 39 -15.50 10.49 -5.77
C LYS A 39 -14.23 9.90 -5.19
N ILE A 40 -14.07 8.59 -5.36
CA ILE A 40 -12.84 7.88 -4.99
C ILE A 40 -11.85 7.97 -6.15
N ILE A 41 -10.62 8.38 -5.85
CA ILE A 41 -9.46 8.25 -6.71
C ILE A 41 -8.48 7.28 -6.03
N PRO A 42 -8.52 5.97 -6.37
CA PRO A 42 -7.62 4.98 -5.81
C PRO A 42 -6.16 5.33 -6.01
N VAL A 43 -5.35 5.17 -4.96
CA VAL A 43 -3.89 5.30 -5.01
C VAL A 43 -3.29 3.91 -5.16
N ILE A 44 -2.73 3.63 -6.35
CA ILE A 44 -2.21 2.31 -6.73
C ILE A 44 -0.71 2.34 -7.06
N LYS A 45 0.02 3.28 -6.46
CA LYS A 45 1.50 3.37 -6.56
C LYS A 45 2.19 2.19 -5.88
N GLY A 46 3.50 1.99 -6.16
CA GLY A 46 4.30 0.92 -5.56
C GLY A 46 3.73 -0.46 -5.89
N ASP A 47 3.47 -0.69 -7.18
CA ASP A 47 2.81 -1.91 -7.69
C ASP A 47 1.49 -2.23 -6.96
N ALA A 48 0.64 -1.18 -6.76
CA ALA A 48 -0.57 -1.26 -5.95
C ALA A 48 -0.26 -1.71 -4.50
N TYR A 49 0.72 -1.07 -3.85
CA TYR A 49 1.22 -1.46 -2.52
C TYR A 49 1.66 -2.93 -2.46
N GLY A 50 2.36 -3.39 -3.50
CA GLY A 50 2.82 -4.78 -3.60
C GLY A 50 1.79 -5.78 -4.11
N HIS A 51 0.54 -5.36 -4.40
CA HIS A 51 -0.55 -6.27 -4.77
C HIS A 51 -0.65 -6.56 -6.29
N GLY A 52 0.20 -5.94 -7.11
CA GLY A 52 0.14 -6.06 -8.58
C GLY A 52 -0.78 -5.03 -9.22
N ILE A 53 -0.17 -3.98 -9.79
CA ILE A 53 -0.90 -2.80 -10.26
C ILE A 53 -1.95 -3.12 -11.32
N THR A 54 -1.66 -4.03 -12.25
CA THR A 54 -2.56 -4.33 -13.38
C THR A 54 -3.87 -4.97 -12.92
N GLU A 55 -3.81 -5.99 -12.06
CA GLU A 55 -5.01 -6.69 -11.60
C GLU A 55 -5.79 -5.86 -10.57
N CYS A 56 -5.11 -5.11 -9.71
CA CYS A 56 -5.78 -4.16 -8.81
C CYS A 56 -6.49 -3.05 -9.60
N PHE A 57 -5.85 -2.49 -10.62
CA PHE A 57 -6.44 -1.49 -11.50
C PHE A 57 -7.72 -2.02 -12.19
N LYS A 58 -7.66 -3.21 -12.83
CA LYS A 58 -8.82 -3.84 -13.46
C LYS A 58 -9.96 -4.09 -12.46
N THR A 59 -9.63 -4.53 -11.26
CA THR A 59 -10.60 -4.78 -10.19
C THR A 59 -11.29 -3.50 -9.76
N LEU A 60 -10.52 -2.44 -9.48
CA LEU A 60 -11.06 -1.14 -9.07
C LEU A 60 -11.83 -0.45 -10.20
N TYR A 61 -11.43 -0.64 -11.46
CA TYR A 61 -12.20 -0.20 -12.63
C TYR A 61 -13.59 -0.87 -12.69
N ARG A 62 -13.67 -2.18 -12.43
CA ARG A 62 -14.95 -2.90 -12.35
C ARG A 62 -15.81 -2.42 -11.18
N CYS A 63 -15.21 -1.95 -10.08
CA CYS A 63 -15.92 -1.30 -8.96
C CYS A 63 -16.46 0.11 -9.31
N GLY A 64 -16.17 0.61 -10.52
CA GLY A 64 -16.66 1.89 -11.03
C GLY A 64 -15.64 3.04 -10.95
N SER A 65 -14.41 2.81 -10.51
CA SER A 65 -13.39 3.85 -10.56
C SER A 65 -12.97 4.15 -12.00
N ARG A 66 -12.75 5.43 -12.27
CA ARG A 66 -12.23 5.91 -13.58
C ARG A 66 -10.99 6.77 -13.42
N ASP A 67 -10.70 7.16 -12.21
CA ASP A 67 -9.60 8.05 -11.83
C ASP A 67 -8.61 7.28 -10.98
N PHE A 68 -7.29 7.38 -11.22
CA PHE A 68 -6.26 6.60 -10.51
C PHE A 68 -4.99 7.41 -10.28
N TYR A 69 -4.41 7.30 -9.08
CA TYR A 69 -3.11 7.89 -8.76
C TYR A 69 -1.99 6.85 -8.83
N VAL A 70 -0.91 7.22 -9.50
CA VAL A 70 0.37 6.51 -9.51
C VAL A 70 1.52 7.47 -9.21
N ALA A 71 2.69 6.94 -8.82
CA ALA A 71 3.86 7.75 -8.50
C ALA A 71 4.85 7.85 -9.66
N ARG A 72 4.92 6.86 -10.54
CA ARG A 72 5.91 6.75 -11.61
C ARG A 72 5.25 6.82 -12.98
N LEU A 73 5.99 7.42 -13.94
CA LEU A 73 5.51 7.58 -15.31
C LEU A 73 5.29 6.23 -16.01
N GLU A 74 6.17 5.25 -15.75
CA GLU A 74 6.07 3.91 -16.33
C GLU A 74 4.76 3.23 -15.91
N ASP A 75 4.38 3.37 -14.63
CA ASP A 75 3.10 2.85 -14.13
C ASP A 75 1.92 3.54 -14.81
N ALA A 76 1.98 4.87 -14.98
CA ALA A 76 0.93 5.62 -15.66
C ALA A 76 0.74 5.17 -17.12
N ILE A 77 1.84 5.00 -17.84
CA ILE A 77 1.85 4.50 -19.23
C ILE A 77 1.32 3.06 -19.28
N LYS A 78 1.75 2.20 -18.35
CA LYS A 78 1.28 0.81 -18.24
C LYS A 78 -0.24 0.74 -18.07
N LEU A 79 -0.83 1.61 -17.26
CA LEU A 79 -2.28 1.68 -17.06
C LEU A 79 -2.99 2.17 -18.33
N LYS A 80 -2.47 3.22 -18.98
CA LYS A 80 -3.06 3.74 -20.21
C LYS A 80 -3.04 2.71 -21.35
N LYS A 81 -2.01 1.87 -21.42
CA LYS A 81 -1.92 0.77 -22.39
C LYS A 81 -2.91 -0.37 -22.15
N GLN A 82 -3.63 -0.40 -21.01
CA GLN A 82 -4.70 -1.40 -20.79
C GLN A 82 -5.96 -1.14 -21.66
N ASN A 83 -6.03 -0.03 -22.37
CA ASN A 83 -7.11 0.34 -23.31
C ASN A 83 -8.52 0.31 -22.67
N LEU A 84 -8.62 0.56 -21.36
CA LEU A 84 -9.91 0.73 -20.69
C LEU A 84 -10.47 2.14 -20.97
N LYS A 85 -11.77 2.23 -21.20
CA LYS A 85 -12.43 3.47 -21.61
C LYS A 85 -12.57 4.46 -20.44
N ASN A 86 -12.46 5.75 -20.76
CA ASN A 86 -12.77 6.86 -19.83
C ASN A 86 -11.94 6.84 -18.55
N ILE A 87 -10.65 6.50 -18.63
CA ILE A 87 -9.74 6.54 -17.48
C ILE A 87 -8.89 7.80 -17.47
N ASN A 88 -8.78 8.40 -16.29
CA ASN A 88 -7.78 9.42 -15.96
C ASN A 88 -6.70 8.83 -15.08
N VAL A 89 -5.46 9.10 -15.43
CA VAL A 89 -4.31 8.71 -14.61
C VAL A 89 -3.61 9.97 -14.14
N PHE A 90 -3.41 10.10 -12.83
CA PHE A 90 -2.77 11.22 -12.17
C PHE A 90 -1.38 10.82 -11.70
N LEU A 91 -0.35 11.55 -12.17
CA LEU A 91 1.05 11.28 -11.86
C LEU A 91 1.52 12.15 -10.70
N LEU A 92 1.79 11.55 -9.53
CA LEU A 92 2.16 12.25 -8.29
C LEU A 92 3.51 12.97 -8.37
N SER A 93 4.48 12.44 -9.11
CA SER A 93 5.81 13.05 -9.29
C SER A 93 5.79 14.34 -10.13
N GLY A 94 4.72 14.57 -10.89
CA GLY A 94 4.63 15.71 -11.80
C GLY A 94 5.47 15.52 -13.06
N THR A 95 6.20 16.58 -13.45
CA THR A 95 7.12 16.56 -14.59
C THR A 95 8.44 17.20 -14.20
N THR A 96 9.54 16.71 -14.77
CA THR A 96 10.89 17.25 -14.52
C THR A 96 11.61 17.66 -15.80
N SER A 97 11.01 17.36 -16.98
CA SER A 97 11.61 17.64 -18.27
C SER A 97 10.58 17.74 -19.38
N LYS A 98 11.02 18.26 -20.53
CA LYS A 98 10.21 18.33 -21.75
C LYS A 98 9.84 16.93 -22.27
N GLU A 99 10.75 15.99 -22.22
CA GLU A 99 10.54 14.59 -22.63
C GLU A 99 9.44 13.94 -21.78
N THR A 100 9.39 14.24 -20.49
CA THR A 100 8.29 13.82 -19.64
C THR A 100 6.95 14.41 -20.11
N CYS A 101 6.92 15.72 -20.46
CA CYS A 101 5.71 16.35 -20.99
C CYS A 101 5.24 15.74 -22.30
N ASP A 102 6.17 15.35 -23.20
CA ASP A 102 5.83 14.65 -24.44
C ASP A 102 5.11 13.33 -24.15
N GLN A 103 5.57 12.56 -23.15
CA GLN A 103 4.92 11.31 -22.72
C GLN A 103 3.56 11.58 -22.06
N LEU A 104 3.47 12.60 -21.19
CA LEU A 104 2.21 12.99 -20.54
C LEU A 104 1.15 13.36 -21.59
N SER A 105 1.53 14.14 -22.59
CA SER A 105 0.67 14.52 -23.73
C SER A 105 0.26 13.32 -24.56
N LYS A 106 1.22 12.48 -24.97
CA LYS A 106 1.01 11.29 -25.81
C LYS A 106 0.01 10.32 -25.19
N TYR A 107 0.14 10.06 -23.88
CA TYR A 107 -0.70 9.10 -23.18
C TYR A 107 -1.87 9.74 -22.40
N GLN A 108 -2.07 11.06 -22.54
CA GLN A 108 -3.13 11.80 -21.82
C GLN A 108 -3.08 11.54 -20.30
N ILE A 109 -1.91 11.69 -19.71
CA ILE A 109 -1.65 11.56 -18.26
C ILE A 109 -1.67 12.96 -17.65
N ASN A 110 -2.33 13.13 -16.52
CA ASN A 110 -2.46 14.41 -15.84
C ASN A 110 -1.42 14.50 -14.70
N PRO A 111 -0.40 15.35 -14.78
CA PRO A 111 0.59 15.49 -13.72
C PRO A 111 0.03 16.28 -12.54
N ILE A 112 0.55 15.97 -11.34
CA ILE A 112 0.43 16.82 -10.16
C ILE A 112 1.59 17.82 -10.18
N ILE A 113 1.26 19.10 -10.24
CA ILE A 113 2.25 20.18 -10.25
C ILE A 113 2.52 20.60 -8.81
N ASN A 114 3.77 20.46 -8.37
CA ASN A 114 4.20 20.62 -7.00
C ASN A 114 5.03 21.88 -6.74
N ASN A 115 5.54 22.54 -7.79
CA ASN A 115 6.38 23.73 -7.68
C ASN A 115 6.35 24.54 -8.98
N LEU A 116 6.92 25.76 -8.92
CA LEU A 116 6.94 26.70 -10.06
C LEU A 116 7.71 26.14 -11.26
N SER A 117 8.82 25.46 -11.05
CA SER A 117 9.61 24.90 -12.17
C SER A 117 8.81 23.86 -12.96
N GLN A 118 8.05 22.98 -12.27
CA GLN A 118 7.15 22.05 -12.96
C GLN A 118 6.04 22.78 -13.74
N LEU A 119 5.52 23.88 -13.20
CA LEU A 119 4.50 24.70 -13.87
C LEU A 119 5.08 25.39 -15.10
N GLU A 120 6.30 25.91 -15.03
CA GLU A 120 6.98 26.52 -16.15
C GLU A 120 7.27 25.50 -17.26
N ILE A 121 7.80 24.33 -16.92
CA ILE A 121 8.06 23.24 -17.87
C ILE A 121 6.77 22.83 -18.61
N ILE A 122 5.66 22.63 -17.92
CA ILE A 122 4.42 22.19 -18.56
C ILE A 122 3.80 23.29 -19.43
N ASN A 123 3.98 24.56 -19.05
CA ASN A 123 3.48 25.69 -19.85
C ASN A 123 4.27 25.92 -21.14
N GLN A 124 5.54 25.51 -21.19
CA GLN A 124 6.38 25.57 -22.40
C GLN A 124 6.04 24.46 -23.40
N HIS A 125 5.28 23.44 -23.01
CA HIS A 125 4.88 22.37 -23.91
C HIS A 125 3.86 22.88 -24.93
N PRO A 126 4.03 22.57 -26.26
CA PRO A 126 3.18 23.13 -27.34
C PRO A 126 1.72 22.67 -27.26
N LYS A 127 1.48 21.47 -26.72
CA LYS A 127 0.13 20.94 -26.51
C LYS A 127 -0.34 21.22 -25.11
N ALA A 128 -1.58 21.64 -24.95
CA ALA A 128 -2.19 21.86 -23.65
C ALA A 128 -2.32 20.53 -22.88
N ILE A 129 -1.75 20.46 -21.69
CA ILE A 129 -1.83 19.32 -20.78
C ILE A 129 -2.62 19.75 -19.56
N GLN A 130 -3.67 19.02 -19.21
CA GLN A 130 -4.42 19.25 -17.97
C GLN A 130 -3.62 18.75 -16.77
N TYR A 131 -3.70 19.47 -15.66
CA TYR A 131 -2.93 19.17 -14.45
C TYR A 131 -3.71 19.44 -13.15
N ILE A 132 -3.14 19.03 -12.05
CA ILE A 132 -3.63 19.27 -10.69
C ILE A 132 -2.61 20.15 -9.97
N LEU A 133 -3.07 21.17 -9.24
CA LEU A 133 -2.20 21.97 -8.38
C LEU A 133 -2.16 21.34 -6.99
N HIS A 134 -0.97 21.08 -6.49
CA HIS A 134 -0.73 20.60 -5.14
C HIS A 134 -0.20 21.72 -4.27
N PHE A 135 -0.91 22.02 -3.18
CA PHE A 135 -0.49 23.00 -2.17
C PHE A 135 -0.05 22.32 -0.89
N ASP A 136 1.08 22.75 -0.38
CA ASP A 136 1.57 22.37 0.94
C ASP A 136 0.87 23.20 2.01
N THR A 137 0.12 22.54 2.85
CA THR A 137 -0.62 23.18 3.95
C THR A 137 -0.10 22.77 5.34
N GLY A 138 1.10 22.13 5.41
CA GLY A 138 1.72 21.78 6.68
C GLY A 138 2.52 20.48 6.66
N MET A 139 2.57 19.73 5.53
CA MET A 139 3.37 18.51 5.44
C MET A 139 4.86 18.76 5.15
N ASN A 140 5.18 19.90 4.53
CA ASN A 140 6.55 20.34 4.20
C ASN A 140 7.38 19.34 3.38
N ARG A 141 6.71 18.68 2.41
CA ARG A 141 7.36 17.70 1.53
C ARG A 141 7.31 18.09 0.07
N LEU A 142 6.15 18.30 -0.48
CA LEU A 142 5.86 18.76 -1.84
C LEU A 142 4.66 19.69 -1.81
N GLY A 143 4.54 20.52 -2.84
CA GLY A 143 3.42 21.45 -3.02
C GLY A 143 3.84 22.90 -2.92
N PHE A 144 3.08 23.74 -3.60
CA PHE A 144 3.23 25.19 -3.58
C PHE A 144 2.97 25.78 -2.20
N LYS A 145 3.67 26.85 -1.87
CA LYS A 145 3.41 27.63 -0.64
C LYS A 145 2.32 28.68 -0.87
N TYR A 146 1.65 29.08 0.22
CA TYR A 146 0.63 30.13 0.17
C TYR A 146 1.18 31.44 -0.45
N SER A 147 2.41 31.82 -0.15
CA SER A 147 3.08 33.01 -0.68
C SER A 147 3.25 33.03 -2.21
N GLU A 148 3.18 31.87 -2.86
CA GLU A 148 3.36 31.73 -4.31
C GLU A 148 2.07 31.92 -5.11
N ILE A 149 0.90 32.08 -4.46
CA ILE A 149 -0.42 32.12 -5.11
C ILE A 149 -0.49 33.14 -6.23
N SER A 150 -0.01 34.37 -6.02
CA SER A 150 -0.06 35.43 -7.03
C SER A 150 0.70 35.04 -8.30
N ARG A 151 1.91 34.47 -8.13
CA ARG A 151 2.73 33.99 -9.25
C ARG A 151 2.10 32.76 -9.95
N ILE A 152 1.54 31.84 -9.16
CA ILE A 152 0.85 30.68 -9.74
C ILE A 152 -0.34 31.15 -10.60
N LYS A 153 -1.14 32.08 -10.08
CA LYS A 153 -2.29 32.62 -10.84
C LYS A 153 -1.88 33.28 -12.15
N SER A 154 -0.78 34.01 -12.19
CA SER A 154 -0.29 34.63 -13.43
C SER A 154 0.23 33.63 -14.44
N LEU A 155 0.73 32.47 -13.97
CA LEU A 155 1.27 31.41 -14.84
C LEU A 155 0.24 30.34 -15.24
N THR A 156 -0.90 30.23 -14.53
CA THR A 156 -1.87 29.16 -14.79
C THR A 156 -2.97 29.56 -15.77
N LYS A 157 -3.29 28.65 -16.67
CA LYS A 157 -4.53 28.70 -17.46
C LYS A 157 -5.61 27.94 -16.69
N THR A 158 -6.61 28.66 -16.19
CA THR A 158 -7.65 28.12 -15.28
C THR A 158 -8.37 26.90 -15.85
N ASN A 159 -8.60 26.86 -17.18
CA ASN A 159 -9.25 25.72 -17.85
C ASN A 159 -8.42 24.45 -17.87
N LEU A 160 -7.10 24.52 -17.65
CA LEU A 160 -6.21 23.34 -17.56
C LEU A 160 -6.14 22.75 -16.15
N ILE A 161 -6.57 23.48 -15.12
CA ILE A 161 -6.60 23.00 -13.75
C ILE A 161 -7.83 22.12 -13.54
N LYS A 162 -7.62 20.81 -13.32
CA LYS A 162 -8.71 19.85 -13.03
C LYS A 162 -9.25 20.03 -11.63
N PHE A 163 -8.40 20.06 -10.65
CA PHE A 163 -8.71 20.28 -9.24
C PHE A 163 -7.46 20.68 -8.45
N ILE A 164 -7.66 21.02 -7.18
CA ILE A 164 -6.59 21.37 -6.24
C ILE A 164 -6.49 20.29 -5.18
N MET A 165 -5.27 19.97 -4.74
CA MET A 165 -5.06 19.02 -3.67
C MET A 165 -4.08 19.51 -2.61
N THR A 166 -4.22 18.94 -1.43
CA THR A 166 -3.21 18.93 -0.37
C THR A 166 -3.08 17.52 0.22
N HIS A 167 -2.12 17.30 1.11
CA HIS A 167 -1.94 16.03 1.80
C HIS A 167 -1.90 16.24 3.32
N LEU A 168 -2.79 15.53 4.04
CA LEU A 168 -2.85 15.60 5.49
C LEU A 168 -1.60 14.94 6.09
N SER A 169 -0.93 15.63 7.01
CA SER A 169 0.31 15.18 7.65
C SER A 169 0.08 14.19 8.80
N SER A 170 -0.96 14.41 9.61
CA SER A 170 -1.17 13.72 10.89
C SER A 170 -2.56 13.11 11.04
N ALA A 171 -3.16 12.70 9.90
CA ALA A 171 -4.53 12.15 9.91
C ALA A 171 -4.60 10.76 10.58
N ASP A 172 -3.56 9.95 10.50
CA ASP A 172 -3.43 8.62 11.13
C ASP A 172 -3.23 8.72 12.64
N GLU A 173 -2.61 9.78 13.12
CA GLU A 173 -2.48 10.11 14.55
C GLU A 173 -3.74 10.71 15.15
N LYS A 174 -4.80 10.95 14.35
CA LYS A 174 -6.04 11.64 14.73
C LYS A 174 -5.81 13.07 15.25
N ASN A 175 -4.74 13.72 14.83
CA ASN A 175 -4.50 15.12 15.20
C ASN A 175 -5.52 16.02 14.50
N MET A 176 -6.68 16.17 15.13
CA MET A 176 -7.80 16.95 14.57
C MET A 176 -7.49 18.44 14.47
N ILE A 177 -6.64 18.99 15.32
CA ILE A 177 -6.25 20.40 15.31
C ILE A 177 -5.48 20.66 14.01
N GLU A 178 -4.42 19.88 13.75
CA GLU A 178 -3.59 20.02 12.57
C GLU A 178 -4.38 19.71 11.28
N CYS A 179 -5.19 18.66 11.27
CA CYS A 179 -6.02 18.35 10.11
C CYS A 179 -7.04 19.44 9.78
N LYS A 180 -7.67 20.07 10.79
CA LYS A 180 -8.58 21.20 10.59
C LYS A 180 -7.83 22.45 10.13
N TYR A 181 -6.64 22.70 10.65
CA TYR A 181 -5.78 23.78 10.17
C TYR A 181 -5.49 23.61 8.68
N GLN A 182 -5.00 22.44 8.26
CA GLN A 182 -4.72 22.13 6.86
C GLN A 182 -5.97 22.26 5.96
N LEU A 183 -7.15 21.81 6.45
CA LEU A 183 -8.43 21.97 5.77
C LEU A 183 -8.78 23.45 5.55
N ASN A 184 -8.60 24.29 6.56
CA ASN A 184 -8.89 25.73 6.47
C ASN A 184 -7.91 26.43 5.53
N GLN A 185 -6.62 26.08 5.58
CA GLN A 185 -5.61 26.61 4.67
C GLN A 185 -5.94 26.31 3.21
N ILE A 186 -6.27 25.05 2.87
CA ILE A 186 -6.57 24.70 1.48
C ILE A 186 -7.87 25.35 0.99
N LYS A 187 -8.88 25.53 1.85
CA LYS A 187 -10.09 26.27 1.51
C LYS A 187 -9.79 27.72 1.20
N LYS A 188 -8.95 28.39 2.02
CA LYS A 188 -8.48 29.74 1.79
C LYS A 188 -7.72 29.86 0.47
N ILE A 189 -6.82 28.93 0.18
CA ILE A 189 -6.11 28.86 -1.10
C ILE A 189 -7.09 28.68 -2.25
N ASN A 190 -8.08 27.79 -2.12
CA ASN A 190 -9.05 27.52 -3.17
C ASN A 190 -10.02 28.68 -3.46
N SER A 191 -10.19 29.66 -2.56
CA SER A 191 -10.97 30.87 -2.86
C SER A 191 -10.40 31.65 -4.05
N TYR A 192 -9.10 31.55 -4.31
CA TYR A 192 -8.43 32.18 -5.46
C TYR A 192 -8.62 31.42 -6.78
N PHE A 193 -8.87 30.10 -6.75
CA PHE A 193 -8.93 29.25 -7.95
C PHE A 193 -10.33 28.72 -8.25
N LYS A 194 -11.15 28.53 -7.23
CA LYS A 194 -12.54 28.03 -7.31
C LYS A 194 -12.64 26.71 -8.05
N LYS A 195 -11.77 25.74 -7.69
CA LYS A 195 -11.69 24.40 -8.29
C LYS A 195 -12.19 23.31 -7.32
N PRO A 196 -12.57 22.14 -7.81
CA PRO A 196 -12.81 20.99 -6.95
C PRO A 196 -11.61 20.70 -6.03
N LEU A 197 -11.84 20.14 -4.83
CA LEU A 197 -10.83 19.89 -3.82
C LEU A 197 -10.62 18.40 -3.57
N SER A 198 -9.38 18.01 -3.31
CA SER A 198 -8.98 16.69 -2.87
C SER A 198 -8.04 16.78 -1.66
N ILE A 199 -8.52 16.35 -0.48
CA ILE A 199 -7.81 16.52 0.80
C ILE A 199 -7.53 15.17 1.46
N ALA A 200 -8.58 14.36 1.68
CA ALA A 200 -8.52 13.14 2.45
C ALA A 200 -7.63 12.07 1.78
N ASN A 201 -6.60 11.64 2.50
CA ASN A 201 -5.93 10.36 2.31
C ASN A 201 -6.76 9.23 2.98
N SER A 202 -6.23 7.99 3.10
CA SER A 202 -6.94 6.89 3.75
C SER A 202 -7.45 7.25 5.13
N SER A 203 -6.61 7.79 6.00
CA SER A 203 -7.01 8.15 7.38
C SER A 203 -7.96 9.34 7.41
N GLY A 204 -7.73 10.34 6.56
CA GLY A 204 -8.61 11.51 6.42
C GLY A 204 -10.05 11.17 6.04
N ILE A 205 -10.29 10.08 5.32
CA ILE A 205 -11.64 9.58 5.01
C ILE A 205 -12.42 9.23 6.28
N PHE A 206 -11.73 8.73 7.30
CA PHE A 206 -12.33 8.27 8.55
C PHE A 206 -12.34 9.33 9.66
N LEU A 207 -11.78 10.53 9.42
CA LEU A 207 -11.88 11.67 10.33
C LEU A 207 -13.22 12.39 10.27
N GLY A 208 -13.97 12.26 9.17
CA GLY A 208 -15.31 12.83 9.03
C GLY A 208 -15.57 13.51 7.68
N LYS A 209 -16.84 13.80 7.44
CA LYS A 209 -17.35 14.31 6.15
C LYS A 209 -16.69 15.62 5.68
N SER A 210 -16.27 16.48 6.60
CA SER A 210 -15.62 17.75 6.26
C SER A 210 -14.33 17.60 5.44
N PHE A 211 -13.65 16.46 5.54
CA PHE A 211 -12.42 16.18 4.81
C PHE A 211 -12.65 15.55 3.44
N HIS A 212 -13.84 15.01 3.13
CA HIS A 212 -14.09 14.29 1.88
C HIS A 212 -14.02 15.21 0.66
N GLN A 213 -14.59 16.40 0.74
CA GLN A 213 -14.66 17.38 -0.35
C GLN A 213 -15.14 16.72 -1.66
N ASN A 214 -14.58 17.09 -2.83
CA ASN A 214 -14.98 16.51 -4.11
C ASN A 214 -14.34 15.13 -4.37
N TYR A 215 -13.09 14.94 -3.91
CA TYR A 215 -12.31 13.72 -4.17
C TYR A 215 -11.60 13.22 -2.93
N VAL A 216 -11.67 11.91 -2.69
CA VAL A 216 -10.88 11.21 -1.66
C VAL A 216 -9.85 10.28 -2.31
N ARG A 217 -8.70 10.10 -1.66
CA ARG A 217 -7.55 9.37 -2.17
C ARG A 217 -7.16 8.19 -1.27
N PRO A 218 -8.00 7.14 -1.18
CA PRO A 218 -7.61 5.95 -0.43
C PRO A 218 -6.42 5.25 -1.09
N GLY A 219 -5.44 4.90 -0.29
CA GLY A 219 -4.33 4.01 -0.60
C GLY A 219 -4.40 2.81 0.33
N LYS A 220 -3.76 2.91 1.51
CA LYS A 220 -3.64 1.81 2.48
C LYS A 220 -4.98 1.12 2.81
N SER A 221 -6.06 1.87 2.94
CA SER A 221 -7.37 1.31 3.29
C SER A 221 -7.98 0.44 2.19
N LEU A 222 -7.60 0.62 0.92
CA LEU A 222 -8.01 -0.29 -0.16
C LEU A 222 -7.44 -1.70 0.04
N TYR A 223 -6.25 -1.79 0.61
CA TYR A 223 -5.53 -3.05 0.82
C TYR A 223 -5.79 -3.68 2.20
N GLY A 224 -6.70 -3.09 2.97
CA GLY A 224 -7.16 -3.64 4.23
C GLY A 224 -6.47 -3.10 5.46
N ILE A 225 -5.52 -2.17 5.32
CA ILE A 225 -4.89 -1.50 6.46
C ILE A 225 -5.90 -0.56 7.10
N ASN A 226 -6.12 -0.73 8.41
CA ASN A 226 -7.00 0.15 9.16
C ASN A 226 -6.42 1.57 9.22
N PRO A 227 -7.27 2.61 9.12
CA PRO A 227 -6.80 3.99 9.15
C PRO A 227 -6.21 4.39 10.49
N PHE A 228 -6.66 3.75 11.58
CA PHE A 228 -6.23 4.00 12.95
C PHE A 228 -5.93 2.70 13.67
N PHE A 229 -4.83 2.70 14.40
CA PHE A 229 -4.39 1.54 15.19
C PHE A 229 -5.48 1.06 16.16
N LYS A 230 -5.62 -0.25 16.31
CA LYS A 230 -6.60 -0.95 17.18
C LYS A 230 -8.08 -0.59 16.94
N LYS A 231 -8.43 -0.03 15.81
CA LYS A 231 -9.83 0.28 15.46
C LYS A 231 -10.22 -0.37 14.13
N SER A 232 -11.15 -1.32 14.19
CA SER A 232 -11.68 -1.96 12.98
C SER A 232 -12.72 -1.08 12.30
N PHE A 233 -12.67 -1.04 10.97
CA PHE A 233 -13.62 -0.33 10.12
C PHE A 233 -14.27 -1.25 9.07
N GLY A 234 -14.20 -2.56 9.29
CA GLY A 234 -14.73 -3.56 8.35
C GLY A 234 -13.86 -3.77 7.11
N LEU A 235 -12.64 -3.23 7.11
CA LEU A 235 -11.67 -3.46 6.04
C LEU A 235 -11.05 -4.85 6.18
N LYS A 236 -10.71 -5.47 5.05
CA LYS A 236 -10.18 -6.85 4.97
C LYS A 236 -8.80 -6.84 4.35
N GLY A 237 -7.83 -7.51 4.97
CA GLY A 237 -6.50 -7.73 4.39
C GLY A 237 -6.62 -8.41 3.03
N VAL A 238 -6.07 -7.80 1.99
CA VAL A 238 -6.18 -8.26 0.59
C VAL A 238 -5.11 -9.28 0.26
N MET A 239 -3.94 -9.18 0.89
CA MET A 239 -2.78 -10.05 0.68
C MET A 239 -2.71 -11.14 1.76
N SER A 240 -2.42 -12.37 1.33
CA SER A 240 -2.02 -13.47 2.21
C SER A 240 -0.79 -14.14 1.64
N ILE A 241 0.13 -14.60 2.49
CA ILE A 241 1.42 -15.19 2.10
C ILE A 241 1.62 -16.49 2.83
N PHE A 242 1.95 -17.52 2.08
CA PHE A 242 2.26 -18.84 2.60
C PHE A 242 3.60 -19.35 2.07
N ALA A 243 4.34 -20.08 2.91
CA ALA A 243 5.58 -20.73 2.56
C ALA A 243 5.57 -22.19 3.02
N PRO A 244 6.21 -23.14 2.27
CA PRO A 244 6.24 -24.54 2.64
C PRO A 244 7.31 -24.83 3.69
N ILE A 245 7.04 -25.82 4.56
CA ILE A 245 8.07 -26.46 5.37
C ILE A 245 8.98 -27.26 4.44
N LEU A 246 10.30 -27.02 4.52
CA LEU A 246 11.32 -27.76 3.80
C LEU A 246 11.98 -28.86 4.63
N GLN A 247 12.01 -28.68 5.97
CA GLN A 247 12.65 -29.63 6.87
C GLN A 247 12.12 -29.45 8.28
N THR A 248 12.01 -30.53 9.00
CA THR A 248 11.81 -30.54 10.48
C THR A 248 12.99 -31.21 11.15
N ALA A 249 13.34 -30.77 12.35
CA ALA A 249 14.43 -31.36 13.15
C ALA A 249 14.15 -31.14 14.65
N THR A 250 14.87 -31.88 15.47
CA THR A 250 14.89 -31.65 16.93
C THR A 250 16.28 -31.19 17.32
N ILE A 251 16.37 -30.07 18.03
CA ILE A 251 17.62 -29.55 18.59
C ILE A 251 17.65 -29.75 20.11
N ALA A 252 18.79 -30.17 20.64
CA ALA A 252 18.97 -30.39 22.07
C ALA A 252 19.14 -29.04 22.82
N LYS A 253 18.86 -29.04 24.13
CA LYS A 253 19.17 -27.93 25.03
C LYS A 253 20.63 -27.49 24.83
N GLY A 254 20.83 -26.18 24.66
CA GLY A 254 22.15 -25.57 24.48
C GLY A 254 22.59 -25.43 23.02
N GLN A 255 21.99 -26.17 22.07
CA GLN A 255 22.27 -25.99 20.64
C GLN A 255 21.75 -24.65 20.13
N THR A 256 22.33 -24.15 19.05
CA THR A 256 22.10 -22.83 18.49
C THR A 256 21.48 -22.90 17.11
N VAL A 257 20.74 -21.85 16.71
CA VAL A 257 20.10 -21.73 15.40
C VAL A 257 20.63 -20.54 14.63
N GLY A 258 20.94 -20.79 13.35
CA GLY A 258 21.23 -19.79 12.34
C GLY A 258 22.55 -19.03 12.48
N TYR A 259 22.74 -18.03 11.63
CA TYR A 259 23.94 -17.22 11.60
C TYR A 259 24.20 -16.48 12.92
N GLY A 260 25.48 -16.50 13.34
CA GLY A 260 25.94 -15.82 14.55
C GLY A 260 25.35 -16.41 15.84
N LYS A 261 24.81 -17.64 15.78
CA LYS A 261 24.31 -18.36 16.95
C LYS A 261 23.36 -17.50 17.82
N SER A 262 22.52 -16.68 17.16
CA SER A 262 21.70 -15.65 17.83
C SER A 262 20.51 -16.19 18.64
N TYR A 263 20.20 -17.46 18.49
CA TYR A 263 19.25 -18.20 19.32
C TYR A 263 19.95 -19.41 19.93
N LYS A 264 19.72 -19.67 21.23
CA LYS A 264 20.22 -20.85 21.95
C LYS A 264 19.02 -21.54 22.59
N ALA A 265 18.82 -22.81 22.28
CA ALA A 265 17.71 -23.59 22.79
C ALA A 265 17.80 -23.76 24.33
N LYS A 266 16.76 -23.34 25.04
CA LYS A 266 16.68 -23.45 26.52
C LYS A 266 16.24 -24.85 26.98
N LYS A 267 15.60 -25.61 26.09
CA LYS A 267 15.15 -27.01 26.27
C LYS A 267 15.27 -27.72 24.92
N THR A 268 15.06 -29.03 24.89
CA THR A 268 14.88 -29.77 23.64
C THR A 268 13.71 -29.14 22.86
N THR A 269 13.94 -28.73 21.59
CA THR A 269 13.03 -27.93 20.80
C THR A 269 12.84 -28.54 19.43
N LYS A 270 11.59 -28.73 18.99
CA LYS A 270 11.29 -29.11 17.60
C LYS A 270 11.33 -27.85 16.76
N VAL A 271 12.02 -27.90 15.63
CA VAL A 271 12.16 -26.76 14.71
C VAL A 271 11.74 -27.16 13.31
N ALA A 272 11.23 -26.20 12.56
CA ALA A 272 11.00 -26.34 11.12
C ALA A 272 11.74 -25.22 10.38
N THR A 273 12.27 -25.56 9.19
CA THR A 273 12.81 -24.59 8.23
C THR A 273 11.81 -24.41 7.11
N ILE A 274 11.48 -23.16 6.80
CA ILE A 274 10.53 -22.79 5.76
C ILE A 274 11.23 -22.06 4.61
N ASP A 275 10.70 -22.21 3.38
CA ASP A 275 11.17 -21.55 2.15
C ASP A 275 10.68 -20.10 2.11
N PHE A 276 11.28 -19.24 2.94
CA PHE A 276 10.99 -17.81 2.98
C PHE A 276 12.13 -17.06 3.65
N GLY A 277 12.51 -15.89 3.12
CA GLY A 277 13.61 -15.14 3.68
C GLY A 277 13.57 -13.66 3.31
N TYR A 278 14.68 -12.94 3.52
CA TYR A 278 14.73 -11.51 3.21
C TYR A 278 14.80 -11.22 1.69
N SER A 279 15.16 -12.19 0.84
CA SER A 279 15.04 -12.06 -0.62
C SER A 279 13.57 -12.00 -1.07
N ASP A 280 12.66 -12.56 -0.26
CA ASP A 280 11.22 -12.49 -0.45
C ASP A 280 10.59 -11.23 0.17
N GLY A 281 11.42 -10.34 0.73
CA GLY A 281 10.99 -9.11 1.37
C GLY A 281 10.68 -9.23 2.87
N TYR A 282 10.98 -10.37 3.51
CA TYR A 282 10.79 -10.48 4.96
C TYR A 282 11.85 -9.66 5.71
N LEU A 283 11.40 -8.77 6.60
CA LEU A 283 12.33 -7.85 7.26
C LEU A 283 13.23 -8.56 8.26
N ARG A 284 14.52 -8.41 8.07
CA ARG A 284 15.55 -9.03 8.92
C ARG A 284 15.52 -8.58 10.37
N SER A 285 14.95 -7.39 10.65
CA SER A 285 14.73 -6.86 12.00
C SER A 285 13.73 -7.69 12.82
N GLY A 286 12.92 -8.55 12.18
CA GLY A 286 11.96 -9.43 12.83
C GLY A 286 12.56 -10.65 13.54
N ARG A 287 13.88 -10.87 13.45
CA ARG A 287 14.55 -12.01 14.13
C ARG A 287 14.15 -12.13 15.61
N ASN A 288 13.78 -13.35 16.05
CA ASN A 288 13.38 -13.65 17.45
C ASN A 288 12.23 -12.77 17.99
N LYS A 289 11.45 -12.12 17.12
CA LYS A 289 10.37 -11.20 17.51
C LYS A 289 9.05 -11.50 16.82
N VAL A 290 9.12 -12.01 15.61
CA VAL A 290 7.94 -12.25 14.78
C VAL A 290 7.42 -13.66 14.95
N LYS A 291 6.13 -13.83 14.63
CA LYS A 291 5.45 -15.12 14.61
C LYS A 291 5.02 -15.47 13.20
N VAL A 292 4.88 -16.73 12.94
CA VAL A 292 4.20 -17.30 11.76
C VAL A 292 3.19 -18.33 12.26
N PHE A 293 2.30 -18.83 11.40
CA PHE A 293 1.20 -19.66 11.88
C PHE A 293 1.08 -20.96 11.08
N ILE A 294 0.85 -22.06 11.77
CA ILE A 294 0.50 -23.36 11.18
C ILE A 294 -0.91 -23.71 11.69
N ASP A 295 -1.88 -23.78 10.78
CA ASP A 295 -3.30 -24.05 11.08
C ASP A 295 -3.86 -23.21 12.26
N GLY A 296 -3.44 -21.92 12.32
CA GLY A 296 -3.85 -20.98 13.37
C GLY A 296 -3.02 -21.02 14.67
N ASN A 297 -2.09 -21.96 14.79
CA ASN A 297 -1.18 -22.05 15.92
C ASN A 297 0.08 -21.20 15.68
N ALA A 298 0.40 -20.30 16.62
CA ALA A 298 1.54 -19.41 16.52
C ALA A 298 2.85 -20.15 16.72
N CYS A 299 3.82 -19.91 15.86
CA CYS A 299 5.20 -20.44 15.91
C CYS A 299 6.18 -19.26 15.90
N ASP A 300 7.10 -19.26 16.86
CA ASP A 300 8.08 -18.18 16.96
C ASP A 300 9.19 -18.35 15.91
N VAL A 301 9.54 -17.26 15.24
CA VAL A 301 10.74 -17.23 14.39
C VAL A 301 11.96 -17.15 15.27
N ILE A 302 12.85 -18.14 15.17
CA ILE A 302 14.05 -18.30 15.97
C ILE A 302 15.33 -18.18 15.14
N GLY A 303 16.33 -17.54 15.70
CA GLY A 303 17.59 -17.28 15.01
C GLY A 303 17.48 -16.06 14.05
N ARG A 304 18.51 -15.86 13.24
CA ARG A 304 18.54 -14.81 12.21
C ARG A 304 17.80 -15.27 10.97
N ILE A 305 17.01 -14.39 10.39
CA ILE A 305 16.39 -14.57 9.07
C ILE A 305 17.50 -14.61 8.03
N SER A 306 17.54 -15.67 7.24
CA SER A 306 18.48 -15.89 6.13
C SER A 306 17.94 -15.30 4.82
N MET A 307 18.71 -15.41 3.73
CA MET A 307 18.30 -14.89 2.42
C MET A 307 16.99 -15.51 1.96
N ASP A 308 16.90 -16.84 2.02
CA ASP A 308 15.78 -17.62 1.47
C ASP A 308 15.09 -18.51 2.52
N LEU A 309 15.59 -18.53 3.76
CA LEU A 309 15.16 -19.48 4.79
C LEU A 309 14.90 -18.81 6.14
N ILE A 310 13.87 -19.29 6.83
CA ILE A 310 13.53 -18.94 8.20
C ILE A 310 13.39 -20.24 9.01
N THR A 311 13.93 -20.24 10.24
CA THR A 311 13.71 -21.32 11.21
C THR A 311 12.66 -20.89 12.21
N ILE A 312 11.72 -21.77 12.53
CA ILE A 312 10.62 -21.55 13.45
C ILE A 312 10.60 -22.64 14.54
N ASP A 313 10.18 -22.28 15.75
CA ASP A 313 9.89 -23.22 16.83
C ASP A 313 8.49 -23.81 16.63
N VAL A 314 8.43 -25.13 16.42
CA VAL A 314 7.18 -25.87 16.19
C VAL A 314 6.90 -26.88 17.30
N SER A 315 7.46 -26.66 18.50
CA SER A 315 7.28 -27.58 19.65
C SER A 315 5.83 -27.72 20.12
N ASN A 316 4.97 -26.77 19.78
CA ASN A 316 3.54 -26.74 20.09
C ASN A 316 2.66 -27.34 18.97
N ILE A 317 3.26 -27.84 17.88
CA ILE A 317 2.53 -28.45 16.77
C ILE A 317 2.62 -29.97 16.86
N GLU A 318 1.51 -30.65 16.60
CA GLU A 318 1.47 -32.11 16.56
C GLU A 318 2.27 -32.67 15.39
N ASP A 319 2.95 -33.81 15.58
CA ASP A 319 3.82 -34.40 14.55
C ASP A 319 3.09 -34.74 13.24
N LYS A 320 1.81 -35.11 13.30
CA LYS A 320 0.97 -35.37 12.12
C LYS A 320 0.76 -34.14 11.24
N ASP A 321 0.93 -32.93 11.78
CA ASP A 321 0.77 -31.65 11.08
C ASP A 321 2.12 -31.06 10.65
N LEU A 322 3.23 -31.75 10.92
CA LEU A 322 4.59 -31.36 10.53
C LEU A 322 5.12 -32.27 9.44
N TYR A 323 4.94 -31.87 8.18
CA TYR A 323 5.42 -32.63 7.02
C TYR A 323 5.96 -31.69 5.94
N LEU A 324 6.75 -32.25 5.02
CA LEU A 324 7.33 -31.52 3.89
C LEU A 324 6.22 -30.92 3.02
N GLY A 325 6.33 -29.63 2.72
CA GLY A 325 5.30 -28.90 1.96
C GLY A 325 4.11 -28.41 2.78
N LYS A 326 4.07 -28.64 4.11
CA LYS A 326 3.05 -28.02 4.98
C LYS A 326 3.11 -26.51 4.86
N ALA A 327 1.95 -25.90 4.59
CA ALA A 327 1.83 -24.45 4.45
C ALA A 327 1.94 -23.74 5.81
N VAL A 328 2.85 -22.78 5.88
CA VAL A 328 3.03 -21.85 7.00
C VAL A 328 2.56 -20.47 6.59
N GLU A 329 1.63 -19.88 7.33
CA GLU A 329 1.13 -18.53 7.09
C GLU A 329 2.13 -17.51 7.61
N ILE A 330 2.64 -16.68 6.69
CA ILE A 330 3.55 -15.56 6.97
C ILE A 330 2.77 -14.27 7.19
N LEU A 331 1.72 -14.07 6.39
CA LEU A 331 0.79 -12.95 6.44
C LEU A 331 -0.59 -13.47 6.06
N GLY A 332 -1.64 -13.07 6.77
CA GLY A 332 -2.98 -13.52 6.46
C GLY A 332 -4.00 -13.23 7.56
N ASP A 333 -4.87 -14.18 7.82
CA ASP A 333 -5.95 -14.00 8.77
C ASP A 333 -5.47 -14.09 10.24
N ASN A 334 -4.34 -14.79 10.51
CA ASN A 334 -3.75 -14.92 11.87
C ASN A 334 -2.63 -13.90 12.12
N GLN A 335 -1.97 -13.40 11.09
CA GLN A 335 -0.89 -12.41 11.16
C GLN A 335 -1.22 -11.25 10.25
N SER A 336 -1.64 -10.11 10.80
CA SER A 336 -1.90 -8.90 10.02
C SER A 336 -0.60 -8.18 9.63
N CYS A 337 -0.67 -7.31 8.63
CA CYS A 337 0.47 -6.46 8.27
C CYS A 337 0.77 -5.43 9.38
N GLU A 338 -0.23 -5.01 10.15
CA GLU A 338 -0.08 -4.13 11.31
C GLU A 338 0.72 -4.82 12.43
N ASP A 339 0.41 -6.09 12.74
CA ASP A 339 1.16 -6.85 13.75
C ASP A 339 2.61 -7.06 13.31
N LEU A 340 2.82 -7.41 12.03
CA LEU A 340 4.17 -7.59 11.49
C LEU A 340 4.97 -6.28 11.52
N ALA A 341 4.34 -5.15 11.19
CA ALA A 341 4.96 -3.84 11.23
C ALA A 341 5.42 -3.48 12.66
N ILE A 342 4.59 -3.72 13.67
CA ILE A 342 4.95 -3.51 15.08
C ILE A 342 6.12 -4.40 15.50
N GLN A 343 6.06 -5.69 15.18
CA GLN A 343 7.08 -6.67 15.55
C GLN A 343 8.44 -6.38 14.90
N THR A 344 8.43 -5.79 13.69
CA THR A 344 9.64 -5.47 12.92
C THR A 344 10.12 -4.04 13.08
N GLY A 345 9.32 -3.17 13.73
CA GLY A 345 9.67 -1.75 13.97
C GLY A 345 9.54 -0.87 12.73
N THR A 346 8.55 -1.14 11.88
CA THR A 346 8.29 -0.37 10.66
C THR A 346 6.80 -0.03 10.50
N ASN A 347 6.40 0.39 9.30
CA ASN A 347 5.01 0.67 8.96
C ASN A 347 4.41 -0.39 8.01
N GLU A 348 3.09 -0.46 7.98
CA GLU A 348 2.32 -1.45 7.23
C GLU A 348 2.57 -1.36 5.71
N HIS A 349 2.86 -0.16 5.20
CA HIS A 349 3.11 0.06 3.77
C HIS A 349 4.40 -0.63 3.33
N GLU A 350 5.46 -0.52 4.16
CA GLU A 350 6.74 -1.17 3.90
C GLU A 350 6.58 -2.68 3.91
N ILE A 351 5.85 -3.24 4.89
CA ILE A 351 5.54 -4.67 4.95
C ILE A 351 4.89 -5.15 3.66
N LEU A 352 3.79 -4.52 3.24
CA LEU A 352 3.05 -4.96 2.05
C LEU A 352 3.86 -4.83 0.77
N ILE A 353 4.61 -3.72 0.62
CA ILE A 353 5.43 -3.48 -0.57
C ILE A 353 6.59 -4.48 -0.62
N SER A 354 7.33 -4.63 0.48
CA SER A 354 8.49 -5.55 0.53
C SER A 354 8.08 -6.98 0.23
N LEU A 355 7.06 -7.49 0.92
CA LEU A 355 6.58 -8.86 0.74
C LEU A 355 5.91 -9.09 -0.62
N GLY A 356 5.23 -8.08 -1.17
CA GLY A 356 4.49 -8.22 -2.42
C GLY A 356 5.35 -8.07 -3.68
N MET A 357 6.50 -7.40 -3.65
CA MET A 357 7.27 -7.12 -4.87
C MET A 357 8.07 -8.31 -5.38
N ASN A 358 8.56 -9.17 -4.49
CA ASN A 358 9.56 -10.20 -4.82
C ASN A 358 8.99 -11.61 -5.04
N SER A 359 7.68 -11.80 -4.95
CA SER A 359 7.07 -13.11 -5.04
C SER A 359 6.00 -13.19 -6.15
N LYS A 360 5.84 -14.39 -6.70
CA LYS A 360 4.78 -14.69 -7.68
C LYS A 360 3.41 -14.52 -7.05
N LYS A 361 2.56 -13.72 -7.68
CA LYS A 361 1.20 -13.43 -7.21
C LYS A 361 0.17 -14.36 -7.83
N VAL A 362 -0.72 -14.88 -7.00
CA VAL A 362 -1.91 -15.63 -7.39
C VAL A 362 -3.15 -14.77 -7.08
N TYR A 363 -3.98 -14.53 -8.08
CA TYR A 363 -5.18 -13.70 -7.95
C TYR A 363 -6.43 -14.56 -7.85
N ILE A 364 -7.26 -14.34 -6.79
CA ILE A 364 -8.51 -15.08 -6.55
C ILE A 364 -9.73 -14.15 -6.47
#